data_a076671c2b21048a4e53c417431536b5
#
_entry.id   a076671c2b21048a4e53c417431536b5
#
_cell.length_a   1.000
_cell.length_b   1.000
_cell.length_c   1.000
_cell.angle_alpha   90.00
_cell.angle_beta   90.00
_cell.angle_gamma   90.00
#
_symmetry.space_group_name_H-M   'P 1'
#
loop_
_entity.id
_entity.type
_entity.pdbx_description
1 polymer ?
#
loop_
_entity_poly.entity_id
_entity_poly.type
_entity_poly.pdbx_seq_one_letter_code
_entity_poly.pdbx_strand_id
1 'polypeptide(L)'
;MAKTRETVRIAAVGDIHCSKNSRGSFQPLFAQAAQHADILILCGDLTDYGLPEEAEILVDELRSAADLPTIGVLGNHDFESGLQNDVRDILCAAGVTMLDGETCEVHGIGFAGIKGFAGGFGRGTLGFWGEPVIKQFVQEAIDEALKLESALSRLKMQQRVAVLPYA
;
A
#
# COMPACT_ATOMS: atom_id res chain seq x y z
N MET A 1 -10.48 26.96 12.78
CA MET A 1 -10.33 25.79 13.68
C MET A 1 -10.99 24.61 12.99
N ALA A 2 -10.21 23.61 12.56
CA ALA A 2 -10.75 22.39 11.99
C ALA A 2 -11.54 21.65 13.10
N LYS A 3 -12.78 21.28 12.79
CA LYS A 3 -13.63 20.50 13.69
C LYS A 3 -12.96 19.13 13.86
N THR A 4 -12.47 18.82 15.05
CA THR A 4 -11.94 17.47 15.36
C THR A 4 -13.10 16.49 15.15
N ARG A 5 -13.00 15.61 14.15
CA ARG A 5 -13.98 14.53 13.97
C ARG A 5 -13.78 13.53 15.10
N GLU A 6 -14.84 13.18 15.81
CA GLU A 6 -14.79 12.17 16.88
C GLU A 6 -14.47 10.77 16.35
N THR A 7 -14.74 10.52 15.07
CA THR A 7 -14.51 9.24 14.42
C THR A 7 -14.03 9.47 12.98
N VAL A 8 -12.99 8.76 12.57
CA VAL A 8 -12.49 8.70 11.19
C VAL A 8 -12.74 7.29 10.66
N ARG A 9 -13.41 7.19 9.52
CA ARG A 9 -13.72 5.93 8.86
C ARG A 9 -12.69 5.66 7.78
N ILE A 10 -12.10 4.49 7.80
CA ILE A 10 -11.09 4.06 6.86
C ILE A 10 -11.67 2.93 6.01
N ALA A 11 -11.64 3.08 4.69
CA ALA A 11 -11.83 1.98 3.76
C ALA A 11 -10.44 1.44 3.38
N ALA A 12 -10.27 0.13 3.37
CA ALA A 12 -9.03 -0.51 2.96
C ALA A 12 -9.34 -1.60 1.94
N VAL A 13 -8.53 -1.70 0.91
CA VAL A 13 -8.60 -2.73 -0.12
C VAL A 13 -7.19 -3.16 -0.51
N GLY A 14 -6.96 -4.44 -0.66
CA GLY A 14 -5.74 -5.04 -1.21
C GLY A 14 -6.08 -6.00 -2.31
N ASP A 15 -5.06 -6.56 -2.95
CA ASP A 15 -5.18 -7.60 -3.98
C ASP A 15 -6.14 -7.17 -5.11
N ILE A 16 -6.00 -5.92 -5.57
CA ILE A 16 -6.84 -5.35 -6.64
C ILE A 16 -6.53 -6.04 -7.98
N HIS A 17 -5.25 -6.35 -8.22
CA HIS A 17 -4.76 -6.96 -9.46
C HIS A 17 -5.34 -6.27 -10.70
N CYS A 18 -5.26 -4.93 -10.71
CA CYS A 18 -5.72 -4.14 -11.85
C CYS A 18 -4.96 -4.54 -13.10
N SER A 19 -5.66 -4.98 -14.13
CA SER A 19 -5.10 -5.43 -15.39
C SER A 19 -5.60 -4.58 -16.55
N LYS A 20 -5.08 -4.81 -17.74
CA LYS A 20 -5.51 -4.14 -18.99
C LYS A 20 -7.00 -4.30 -19.28
N ASN A 21 -7.65 -5.32 -18.70
CA ASN A 21 -9.07 -5.61 -18.87
C ASN A 21 -9.96 -5.07 -17.74
N SER A 22 -9.40 -4.36 -16.78
CA SER A 22 -10.11 -3.93 -15.56
C SER A 22 -10.89 -2.63 -15.70
N ARG A 23 -10.90 -1.99 -16.87
CA ARG A 23 -11.57 -0.70 -17.09
C ARG A 23 -13.05 -0.75 -16.71
N GLY A 24 -13.45 0.15 -15.77
CA GLY A 24 -14.80 0.27 -15.23
C GLY A 24 -15.16 -0.78 -14.16
N SER A 25 -14.26 -1.71 -13.84
CA SER A 25 -14.54 -2.79 -12.90
C SER A 25 -14.51 -2.35 -11.44
N PHE A 26 -13.64 -1.40 -11.09
CA PHE A 26 -13.42 -0.97 -9.71
C PHE A 26 -14.07 0.39 -9.38
N GLN A 27 -14.56 1.14 -10.37
CA GLN A 27 -15.23 2.42 -10.14
C GLN A 27 -16.38 2.33 -9.14
N PRO A 28 -17.26 1.31 -9.16
CA PRO A 28 -18.34 1.19 -8.17
C PRO A 28 -17.79 0.98 -6.74
N LEU A 29 -16.69 0.23 -6.59
CA LEU A 29 -16.04 -0.01 -5.31
C LEU A 29 -15.48 1.30 -4.73
N PHE A 30 -14.72 2.05 -5.53
CA PHE A 30 -14.15 3.32 -5.11
C PHE A 30 -15.20 4.41 -4.87
N ALA A 31 -16.24 4.46 -5.68
CA ALA A 31 -17.39 5.35 -5.45
C ALA A 31 -18.10 5.04 -4.13
N GLN A 32 -18.24 3.76 -3.78
CA GLN A 32 -18.79 3.35 -2.49
C GLN A 32 -17.88 3.74 -1.33
N ALA A 33 -16.56 3.56 -1.48
CA ALA A 33 -15.58 4.00 -0.48
C ALA A 33 -15.70 5.52 -0.25
N ALA A 34 -15.78 6.32 -1.32
CA ALA A 34 -15.92 7.78 -1.22
C ALA A 34 -17.19 8.23 -0.48
N GLN A 35 -18.27 7.45 -0.56
CA GLN A 35 -19.52 7.77 0.15
C GLN A 35 -19.48 7.42 1.64
N HIS A 36 -18.65 6.45 2.06
CA HIS A 36 -18.73 5.87 3.39
C HIS A 36 -17.46 6.03 4.23
N ALA A 37 -16.33 6.39 3.62
CA ALA A 37 -15.06 6.54 4.30
C ALA A 37 -14.56 7.99 4.27
N ASP A 38 -13.58 8.26 5.12
CA ASP A 38 -12.88 9.53 5.20
C ASP A 38 -11.42 9.40 4.69
N ILE A 39 -10.93 8.15 4.55
CA ILE A 39 -9.62 7.79 4.01
C ILE A 39 -9.77 6.47 3.25
N LEU A 40 -9.08 6.34 2.11
CA LEU A 40 -8.91 5.09 1.38
C LEU A 40 -7.47 4.59 1.55
N ILE A 41 -7.30 3.29 1.81
CA ILE A 41 -6.00 2.63 1.86
C ILE A 41 -5.94 1.53 0.79
N LEU A 42 -4.89 1.56 -0.01
CA LEU A 42 -4.56 0.56 -1.01
C LEU A 42 -3.42 -0.32 -0.46
N CYS A 43 -3.73 -1.58 -0.15
CA CYS A 43 -2.86 -2.47 0.63
C CYS A 43 -2.03 -3.44 -0.25
N GLY A 44 -1.45 -2.95 -1.35
CA GLY A 44 -0.58 -3.74 -2.23
C GLY A 44 -1.32 -4.60 -3.24
N ASP A 45 -0.55 -5.21 -4.15
CA ASP A 45 -1.00 -5.93 -5.33
C ASP A 45 -2.04 -5.13 -6.12
N LEU A 46 -1.63 -3.89 -6.41
CA LEU A 46 -2.48 -2.89 -7.05
C LEU A 46 -2.64 -3.18 -8.53
N THR A 47 -1.57 -3.65 -9.16
CA THR A 47 -1.47 -4.07 -10.54
C THR A 47 -1.33 -5.59 -10.64
N ASP A 48 -1.63 -6.18 -11.79
CA ASP A 48 -1.57 -7.63 -11.99
C ASP A 48 -0.14 -8.10 -12.31
N TYR A 49 0.58 -7.33 -13.13
CA TYR A 49 1.95 -7.63 -13.55
C TYR A 49 2.95 -6.49 -13.31
N GLY A 50 2.61 -5.47 -12.54
CA GLY A 50 3.49 -4.33 -12.28
C GLY A 50 3.72 -3.45 -13.51
N LEU A 51 2.78 -3.40 -14.45
CA LEU A 51 2.92 -2.64 -15.69
C LEU A 51 2.40 -1.20 -15.53
N PRO A 52 3.10 -0.19 -16.09
CA PRO A 52 2.64 1.20 -16.06
C PRO A 52 1.22 1.39 -16.61
N GLU A 53 0.86 0.68 -17.70
CA GLU A 53 -0.48 0.77 -18.28
C GLU A 53 -1.58 0.26 -17.32
N GLU A 54 -1.26 -0.68 -16.45
CA GLU A 54 -2.20 -1.17 -15.42
C GLU A 54 -2.39 -0.12 -14.32
N ALA A 55 -1.30 0.56 -13.94
CA ALA A 55 -1.37 1.69 -13.00
C ALA A 55 -2.18 2.86 -13.57
N GLU A 56 -2.04 3.18 -14.85
CA GLU A 56 -2.86 4.21 -15.52
C GLU A 56 -4.36 3.85 -15.49
N ILE A 57 -4.70 2.58 -15.71
CA ILE A 57 -6.07 2.10 -15.60
C ILE A 57 -6.58 2.23 -14.16
N LEU A 58 -5.78 1.83 -13.17
CA LEU A 58 -6.14 1.99 -11.76
C LEU A 58 -6.37 3.47 -11.41
N VAL A 59 -5.55 4.38 -11.91
CA VAL A 59 -5.76 5.84 -11.74
C VAL A 59 -7.11 6.27 -12.32
N ASP A 60 -7.48 5.77 -13.50
CA ASP A 60 -8.79 6.06 -14.09
C ASP A 60 -9.95 5.55 -13.21
N GLU A 61 -9.81 4.36 -12.62
CA GLU A 61 -10.80 3.79 -11.70
C GLU A 61 -10.91 4.61 -10.40
N LEU A 62 -9.79 5.09 -9.86
CA LEU A 62 -9.74 5.90 -8.63
C LEU A 62 -10.38 7.29 -8.78
N ARG A 63 -10.63 7.77 -10.00
CA ARG A 63 -11.30 9.08 -10.22
C ARG A 63 -12.68 9.17 -9.54
N SER A 64 -13.36 8.07 -9.36
CA SER A 64 -14.63 8.01 -8.61
C SER A 64 -14.49 8.30 -7.12
N ALA A 65 -13.26 8.34 -6.60
CA ALA A 65 -12.91 8.67 -5.22
C ALA A 65 -11.85 9.81 -5.14
N ALA A 66 -11.74 10.65 -6.15
CA ALA A 66 -10.68 11.65 -6.27
C ALA A 66 -10.57 12.63 -5.09
N ASP A 67 -11.68 12.91 -4.39
CA ASP A 67 -11.71 13.81 -3.23
C ASP A 67 -11.33 13.09 -1.92
N LEU A 68 -11.15 11.76 -1.95
CA LEU A 68 -10.85 10.97 -0.77
C LEU A 68 -9.33 10.86 -0.60
N PRO A 69 -8.75 11.32 0.53
CA PRO A 69 -7.34 11.07 0.82
C PRO A 69 -7.01 9.60 0.65
N THR A 70 -6.11 9.29 -0.25
CA THR A 70 -5.73 7.92 -0.60
C THR A 70 -4.27 7.66 -0.26
N ILE A 71 -4.02 6.60 0.49
CA ILE A 71 -2.69 6.14 0.90
C ILE A 71 -2.48 4.76 0.29
N GLY A 72 -1.30 4.46 -0.23
CA GLY A 72 -1.01 3.17 -0.84
C GLY A 72 0.36 2.62 -0.47
N VAL A 73 0.48 1.31 -0.56
CA VAL A 73 1.74 0.57 -0.58
C VAL A 73 1.74 -0.36 -1.79
N LEU A 74 2.90 -0.70 -2.29
CA LEU A 74 3.03 -1.72 -3.35
C LEU A 74 3.06 -3.12 -2.72
N GLY A 75 2.57 -4.12 -3.45
CA GLY A 75 2.67 -5.53 -3.13
C GLY A 75 3.62 -6.26 -4.08
N ASN A 76 3.72 -7.59 -3.97
CA ASN A 76 4.67 -8.37 -4.76
C ASN A 76 4.36 -8.37 -6.26
N HIS A 77 3.10 -8.35 -6.68
CA HIS A 77 2.72 -8.26 -8.09
C HIS A 77 3.15 -6.94 -8.73
N ASP A 78 3.17 -5.85 -7.99
CA ASP A 78 3.62 -4.56 -8.48
C ASP A 78 5.13 -4.53 -8.82
N PHE A 79 5.91 -5.52 -8.35
CA PHE A 79 7.34 -5.68 -8.65
C PHE A 79 7.62 -6.66 -9.79
N GLU A 80 6.64 -7.37 -10.32
CA GLU A 80 6.84 -8.49 -11.25
C GLU A 80 7.54 -8.08 -12.55
N SER A 81 7.19 -6.91 -13.09
CA SER A 81 7.82 -6.40 -14.34
C SER A 81 9.19 -5.74 -14.11
N GLY A 82 9.55 -5.42 -12.86
CA GLY A 82 10.71 -4.58 -12.54
C GLY A 82 10.49 -3.08 -12.77
N LEU A 83 9.25 -2.65 -13.09
CA LEU A 83 8.86 -1.26 -13.35
C LEU A 83 8.10 -0.62 -12.18
N GLN A 84 8.29 -1.13 -10.96
CA GLN A 84 7.59 -0.66 -9.75
C GLN A 84 7.74 0.84 -9.48
N ASN A 85 8.86 1.45 -9.91
CA ASN A 85 9.06 2.88 -9.75
C ASN A 85 8.13 3.68 -10.67
N ASP A 86 7.92 3.23 -11.91
CA ASP A 86 7.00 3.86 -12.85
C ASP A 86 5.56 3.73 -12.36
N VAL A 87 5.17 2.54 -11.85
CA VAL A 87 3.87 2.31 -11.22
C VAL A 87 3.65 3.27 -10.05
N ARG A 88 4.64 3.38 -9.15
CA ARG A 88 4.60 4.31 -8.01
C ARG A 88 4.44 5.76 -8.47
N ASP A 89 5.23 6.20 -9.45
CA ASP A 89 5.23 7.58 -9.93
C ASP A 89 3.89 7.95 -10.57
N ILE A 90 3.27 7.05 -11.33
CA ILE A 90 1.93 7.22 -11.92
C ILE A 90 0.89 7.41 -10.81
N LEU A 91 0.90 6.58 -9.78
CA LEU A 91 -0.03 6.67 -8.66
C LEU A 91 0.20 7.96 -7.84
N CYS A 92 1.46 8.33 -7.58
CA CYS A 92 1.80 9.58 -6.90
C CYS A 92 1.33 10.81 -7.70
N ALA A 93 1.52 10.81 -9.01
CA ALA A 93 1.06 11.89 -9.88
C ALA A 93 -0.48 12.04 -9.88
N ALA A 94 -1.20 10.96 -9.61
CA ALA A 94 -2.66 10.95 -9.45
C ALA A 94 -3.13 11.38 -8.04
N GLY A 95 -2.21 11.69 -7.12
CA GLY A 95 -2.53 12.15 -5.77
C GLY A 95 -2.58 11.06 -4.70
N VAL A 96 -2.19 9.82 -5.02
CA VAL A 96 -2.04 8.77 -4.03
C VAL A 96 -0.76 8.99 -3.22
N THR A 97 -0.85 8.98 -1.90
CA THR A 97 0.33 9.01 -1.02
C THR A 97 0.92 7.61 -0.90
N MET A 98 1.93 7.31 -1.73
CA MET A 98 2.59 6.01 -1.71
C MET A 98 3.66 5.96 -0.62
N LEU A 99 3.64 4.89 0.19
CA LEU A 99 4.55 4.67 1.32
C LEU A 99 5.41 3.42 1.08
N ASP A 100 6.71 3.54 1.35
CA ASP A 100 7.66 2.42 1.44
C ASP A 100 8.77 2.75 2.45
N GLY A 101 8.38 2.72 3.72
CA GLY A 101 9.21 3.20 4.84
C GLY A 101 8.97 4.68 5.16
N GLU A 102 8.17 5.39 4.39
CA GLU A 102 7.73 6.75 4.70
C GLU A 102 6.52 6.75 5.64
N THR A 103 6.18 7.95 6.09
CA THR A 103 5.02 8.20 6.95
C THR A 103 4.23 9.40 6.45
N CYS A 104 2.92 9.37 6.68
CA CYS A 104 2.08 10.54 6.48
C CYS A 104 1.10 10.72 7.64
N GLU A 105 0.45 11.88 7.70
CA GLU A 105 -0.61 12.17 8.66
C GLU A 105 -1.86 12.61 7.90
N VAL A 106 -2.98 11.95 8.18
CA VAL A 106 -4.28 12.31 7.62
C VAL A 106 -5.32 12.28 8.74
N HIS A 107 -6.09 13.36 8.90
CA HIS A 107 -7.13 13.53 9.93
C HIS A 107 -6.65 13.25 11.37
N GLY A 108 -5.37 13.54 11.67
CA GLY A 108 -4.79 13.34 13.01
C GLY A 108 -4.38 11.89 13.29
N ILE A 109 -4.43 11.02 12.30
CA ILE A 109 -3.94 9.64 12.37
C ILE A 109 -2.62 9.56 11.60
N GLY A 110 -1.60 8.94 12.21
CA GLY A 110 -0.32 8.68 11.58
C GLY A 110 -0.33 7.35 10.84
N PHE A 111 0.17 7.33 9.61
CA PHE A 111 0.30 6.13 8.79
C PHE A 111 1.76 5.87 8.49
N ALA A 112 2.16 4.62 8.60
CA ALA A 112 3.46 4.11 8.15
C ALA A 112 3.22 2.93 7.21
N GLY A 113 3.89 2.88 6.07
CA GLY A 113 3.67 1.84 5.07
C GLY A 113 4.97 1.24 4.56
N ILE A 114 4.91 -0.02 4.21
CA ILE A 114 5.98 -0.79 3.56
C ILE A 114 5.38 -1.74 2.52
N LYS A 115 6.21 -2.19 1.57
CA LYS A 115 5.78 -3.26 0.65
C LYS A 115 5.60 -4.62 1.36
N GLY A 116 6.25 -4.81 2.52
CA GLY A 116 6.31 -6.09 3.19
C GLY A 116 7.15 -7.13 2.44
N PHE A 117 7.45 -8.22 3.11
CA PHE A 117 8.07 -9.39 2.49
C PHE A 117 7.84 -10.61 3.39
N ALA A 118 7.19 -11.64 2.85
CA ALA A 118 6.85 -12.83 3.62
C ALA A 118 8.00 -13.84 3.60
N GLY A 119 8.70 -13.99 4.73
CA GLY A 119 9.68 -15.06 4.97
C GLY A 119 9.06 -16.34 5.53
N GLY A 120 7.72 -16.47 5.50
CA GLY A 120 6.95 -17.56 6.10
C GLY A 120 6.39 -17.21 7.48
N PHE A 121 5.58 -18.11 8.05
CA PHE A 121 4.89 -17.91 9.32
C PHE A 121 5.07 -19.05 10.29
N GLY A 122 5.28 -18.72 11.55
CA GLY A 122 5.39 -19.69 12.63
C GLY A 122 6.44 -20.78 12.33
N ARG A 123 6.00 -22.05 12.25
CA ARG A 123 6.91 -23.16 11.94
C ARG A 123 7.36 -23.21 10.48
N GLY A 124 6.69 -22.48 9.59
CA GLY A 124 7.06 -22.36 8.18
C GLY A 124 8.00 -21.20 7.89
N THR A 125 8.45 -20.46 8.91
CA THR A 125 9.42 -19.37 8.73
C THR A 125 10.76 -19.92 8.28
N LEU A 126 11.27 -19.41 7.17
CA LEU A 126 12.59 -19.74 6.67
C LEU A 126 13.65 -19.07 7.55
N GLY A 127 14.63 -19.85 8.02
CA GLY A 127 15.76 -19.36 8.81
C GLY A 127 17.00 -19.12 7.97
N PHE A 128 18.01 -18.47 8.56
CA PHE A 128 19.33 -18.29 7.94
C PHE A 128 20.08 -19.62 7.88
N TRP A 129 20.18 -20.21 6.70
CA TRP A 129 20.97 -21.41 6.47
C TRP A 129 21.42 -21.53 5.01
N GLY A 130 22.41 -22.37 4.74
CA GLY A 130 22.84 -22.75 3.39
C GLY A 130 23.40 -21.59 2.57
N GLU A 131 22.98 -21.51 1.34
CA GLU A 131 23.49 -20.63 0.29
C GLU A 131 23.17 -19.15 0.53
N PRO A 132 23.98 -18.24 -0.05
CA PRO A 132 23.78 -16.80 0.10
C PRO A 132 22.39 -16.32 -0.31
N VAL A 133 21.78 -16.91 -1.34
CA VAL A 133 20.43 -16.53 -1.82
C VAL A 133 19.34 -16.77 -0.76
N ILE A 134 19.44 -17.87 0.00
CA ILE A 134 18.52 -18.16 1.10
C ILE A 134 18.68 -17.12 2.22
N LYS A 135 19.92 -16.78 2.55
CA LYS A 135 20.21 -15.75 3.56
C LYS A 135 19.72 -14.38 3.14
N GLN A 136 19.86 -14.04 1.85
CA GLN A 136 19.36 -12.80 1.31
C GLN A 136 17.83 -12.73 1.35
N PHE A 137 17.15 -13.84 1.01
CA PHE A 137 15.69 -13.94 1.11
C PHE A 137 15.19 -13.68 2.55
N VAL A 138 15.84 -14.30 3.55
CA VAL A 138 15.48 -14.08 4.96
C VAL A 138 15.81 -12.67 5.41
N GLN A 139 16.94 -12.11 4.95
CA GLN A 139 17.35 -10.76 5.29
C GLN A 139 16.35 -9.72 4.79
N GLU A 140 15.79 -9.90 3.58
CA GLU A 140 14.76 -9.03 3.04
C GLU A 140 13.54 -8.91 3.97
N ALA A 141 13.07 -10.03 4.53
CA ALA A 141 11.96 -10.02 5.48
C ALA A 141 12.29 -9.25 6.78
N ILE A 142 13.53 -9.36 7.24
CA ILE A 142 14.00 -8.63 8.43
C ILE A 142 14.11 -7.13 8.12
N ASP A 143 14.66 -6.77 6.98
CA ASP A 143 14.87 -5.38 6.58
C ASP A 143 13.53 -4.65 6.42
N GLU A 144 12.51 -5.30 5.84
CA GLU A 144 11.16 -4.75 5.76
C GLU A 144 10.53 -4.56 7.16
N ALA A 145 10.70 -5.50 8.07
CA ALA A 145 10.21 -5.35 9.45
C ALA A 145 10.89 -4.17 10.18
N LEU A 146 12.22 -4.04 10.05
CA LEU A 146 12.98 -2.92 10.62
C LEU A 146 12.60 -1.58 9.97
N LYS A 147 12.33 -1.57 8.66
CA LYS A 147 11.84 -0.40 7.93
C LYS A 147 10.51 0.07 8.52
N LEU A 148 9.56 -0.84 8.78
CA LEU A 148 8.28 -0.52 9.40
C LEU A 148 8.45 -0.01 10.83
N GLU A 149 9.27 -0.67 11.65
CA GLU A 149 9.56 -0.23 13.02
C GLU A 149 10.12 1.19 13.03
N SER A 150 11.10 1.46 12.17
CA SER A 150 11.69 2.80 12.01
C SER A 150 10.65 3.83 11.58
N ALA A 151 9.77 3.50 10.64
CA ALA A 151 8.70 4.39 10.19
C ALA A 151 7.72 4.70 11.32
N LEU A 152 7.24 3.69 12.03
CA LEU A 152 6.31 3.83 13.16
C LEU A 152 6.91 4.66 14.30
N SER A 153 8.22 4.55 14.56
CA SER A 153 8.91 5.31 15.62
C SER A 153 8.93 6.82 15.36
N ARG A 154 8.85 7.25 14.10
CA ARG A 154 8.83 8.67 13.72
C ARG A 154 7.46 9.32 13.91
N LEU A 155 6.39 8.52 13.99
CA LEU A 155 5.03 9.03 14.19
C LEU A 155 4.83 9.53 15.61
N LYS A 156 4.34 10.75 15.74
CA LYS A 156 4.06 11.39 17.05
C LYS A 156 2.59 11.31 17.44
N MET A 157 1.71 10.89 16.53
CA MET A 157 0.28 10.77 16.74
C MET A 157 -0.04 9.67 17.75
N GLN A 158 -1.12 9.86 18.53
CA GLN A 158 -1.60 8.84 19.46
C GLN A 158 -2.16 7.63 18.70
N GLN A 159 -2.90 7.89 17.62
CA GLN A 159 -3.43 6.86 16.73
C GLN A 159 -2.46 6.65 15.56
N ARG A 160 -2.06 5.41 15.35
CA ARG A 160 -1.12 5.01 14.30
C ARG A 160 -1.64 3.78 13.58
N VAL A 161 -1.45 3.75 12.27
CA VAL A 161 -1.85 2.65 11.39
C VAL A 161 -0.62 2.19 10.61
N ALA A 162 -0.33 0.89 10.67
CA ALA A 162 0.63 0.26 9.79
C ALA A 162 -0.10 -0.24 8.54
N VAL A 163 0.43 0.09 7.37
CA VAL A 163 -0.10 -0.34 6.07
C VAL A 163 0.94 -1.23 5.41
N LEU A 164 0.55 -2.46 5.13
CA LEU A 164 1.40 -3.44 4.45
C LEU A 164 0.51 -4.44 3.71
N PRO A 165 0.94 -4.93 2.55
CA PRO A 165 0.31 -6.07 1.90
C PRO A 165 0.63 -7.33 2.69
N TYR A 166 -0.25 -8.28 2.58
CA TYR A 166 -0.06 -9.59 3.15
C TYR A 166 -0.34 -10.63 2.07
N ALA A 167 0.72 -11.22 1.55
CA ALA A 167 0.66 -12.29 0.58
C ALA A 167 1.01 -13.64 1.23
#